data_c8c1ec80d1a3122d57a3b2279e29cbd8
#
_entry.id   c8c1ec80d1a3122d57a3b2279e29cbd8
#
_cell.length_a   1.000
_cell.length_b   1.000
_cell.length_c   1.000
_cell.angle_alpha   90.00
_cell.angle_beta   90.00
_cell.angle_gamma   90.00
#
_symmetry.space_group_name_H-M   'P 1'
#
loop_
_entity.id
_entity.type
_entity.pdbx_description
1 polymer ?
#
loop_
_entity_poly.entity_id
_entity_poly.type
_entity_poly.pdbx_seq_one_letter_code
_entity_poly.pdbx_strand_id
1 'polypeptide(L)'
;MNTPLSVLLIVAGVCFSAPAADSLGSSATSTVPVKPSIATTSAPYPDPPAHLPGNGLAQHDFLFTGEWDTRKTNATLFLIQGGKVAWTYSIPRKDEFNGQESEFSDIHRCSNGDIVFAYKTGWRKIDGRGNTLYDYRCPKDVGPDGKEYWKECHSAQPIGNDRVLFMLNGHPAKLCLFNLKTKTLEMEHPLKTKSETGSVHAQFRNVRMTRAGTYLLPYLDMGKVVEYDQNWKELWSATNAPSVWAAVRLENGNTLISGNQHAFVREINPKGEIVWEVKNGDLPGIRINSVHGCQRLANGNTVICNWTAGVKKPDWPKIVQLIEVTPDKKVVWAINQWQNPDLGPASCIQILDEPGRDEAQELMR
;
A
#
# COMPACT_ATOMS: atom_id res chain seq x y z
N MET A 1 33.13 51.23 -29.79
CA MET A 1 34.37 50.96 -30.53
C MET A 1 34.93 49.62 -30.07
N ASN A 2 35.20 48.78 -31.01
CA ASN A 2 35.79 47.43 -30.95
C ASN A 2 34.80 46.26 -30.90
N THR A 3 34.57 45.80 -32.10
CA THR A 3 33.89 44.57 -32.55
C THR A 3 34.84 43.36 -32.56
N PRO A 4 34.32 42.19 -32.67
CA PRO A 4 34.95 40.91 -32.33
C PRO A 4 35.71 40.25 -33.49
N LEU A 5 36.55 39.35 -33.18
CA LEU A 5 37.26 38.50 -34.14
C LEU A 5 36.71 37.06 -34.07
N SER A 6 36.08 36.67 -35.21
CA SER A 6 35.68 35.28 -35.47
C SER A 6 36.87 34.51 -35.99
N VAL A 7 37.16 33.33 -35.41
CA VAL A 7 38.11 32.35 -36.00
C VAL A 7 37.33 31.15 -36.51
N LEU A 8 37.40 30.97 -37.83
CA LEU A 8 36.90 29.84 -38.57
C LEU A 8 38.00 28.79 -38.72
N LEU A 9 37.79 27.57 -38.18
CA LEU A 9 38.71 26.46 -38.38
C LEU A 9 38.07 25.48 -39.35
N ILE A 10 38.63 25.37 -40.56
CA ILE A 10 38.33 24.36 -41.55
C ILE A 10 39.29 23.18 -41.29
N VAL A 11 38.79 21.97 -41.13
CA VAL A 11 39.59 20.74 -41.18
C VAL A 11 39.00 19.82 -42.28
N ALA A 12 39.84 19.51 -43.18
CA ALA A 12 39.59 18.75 -44.42
C ALA A 12 39.34 17.26 -44.13
N GLY A 13 38.43 16.70 -44.90
CA GLY A 13 38.14 15.28 -44.89
C GLY A 13 39.23 14.47 -45.65
N VAL A 14 39.49 13.28 -45.15
CA VAL A 14 40.19 12.24 -45.85
C VAL A 14 39.30 11.03 -45.95
N CYS A 15 38.88 10.72 -47.22
CA CYS A 15 38.17 9.49 -47.53
C CYS A 15 39.15 8.32 -47.60
N PHE A 16 38.87 7.25 -46.89
CA PHE A 16 39.41 5.91 -47.19
C PHE A 16 38.25 4.97 -47.49
N SER A 17 38.32 4.40 -48.66
CA SER A 17 37.44 3.37 -49.24
C SER A 17 37.68 2.01 -48.59
N ALA A 18 36.59 1.29 -48.36
CA ALA A 18 36.54 -0.08 -47.88
C ALA A 18 36.85 -1.14 -48.93
N PRO A 19 37.13 -2.37 -48.52
CA PRO A 19 36.68 -3.51 -49.28
C PRO A 19 35.58 -4.29 -48.61
N ALA A 20 34.67 -4.81 -49.41
CA ALA A 20 33.58 -5.67 -49.04
C ALA A 20 34.09 -7.04 -48.56
N ALA A 21 33.46 -7.58 -47.52
CA ALA A 21 33.53 -9.00 -47.19
C ALA A 21 32.18 -9.48 -46.61
N ASP A 22 31.88 -10.68 -46.99
CA ASP A 22 30.66 -11.43 -47.03
C ASP A 22 29.79 -11.53 -45.80
N SER A 23 28.51 -11.67 -46.10
CA SER A 23 27.38 -12.05 -45.28
C SER A 23 27.57 -13.38 -44.53
N LEU A 24 27.45 -13.36 -43.22
CA LEU A 24 26.94 -14.48 -42.43
C LEU A 24 25.89 -13.95 -41.45
N GLY A 25 24.67 -14.35 -41.69
CA GLY A 25 23.52 -13.99 -40.87
C GLY A 25 23.63 -14.56 -39.47
N SER A 26 23.64 -13.65 -38.49
CA SER A 26 23.40 -13.97 -37.10
C SER A 26 22.06 -13.31 -36.71
N SER A 27 21.03 -14.12 -36.63
CA SER A 27 19.73 -13.72 -36.08
C SER A 27 19.93 -13.40 -34.60
N ALA A 28 20.06 -12.11 -34.28
CA ALA A 28 19.97 -11.65 -32.91
C ALA A 28 18.49 -11.80 -32.45
N THR A 29 18.22 -12.86 -31.74
CA THR A 29 16.97 -13.01 -30.96
C THR A 29 16.92 -11.93 -29.90
N SER A 30 16.09 -10.92 -30.14
CA SER A 30 15.67 -9.94 -29.15
C SER A 30 15.00 -10.68 -27.99
N THR A 31 15.72 -10.87 -26.89
CA THR A 31 15.12 -11.34 -25.64
C THR A 31 14.38 -10.17 -25.00
N VAL A 32 13.09 -10.06 -25.30
CA VAL A 32 12.16 -9.27 -24.48
C VAL A 32 12.26 -9.79 -23.04
N PRO A 33 12.49 -8.95 -22.02
CA PRO A 33 12.50 -9.42 -20.65
C PRO A 33 11.11 -9.98 -20.32
N VAL A 34 11.05 -11.29 -20.14
CA VAL A 34 9.86 -11.99 -19.69
C VAL A 34 9.55 -11.47 -18.29
N LYS A 35 8.41 -10.77 -18.18
CA LYS A 35 7.79 -10.46 -16.89
C LYS A 35 7.76 -11.77 -16.08
N PRO A 36 8.22 -11.82 -14.81
CA PRO A 36 8.16 -13.07 -14.07
C PRO A 36 6.69 -13.49 -14.00
N SER A 37 6.36 -14.53 -14.72
CA SER A 37 5.07 -15.21 -14.62
C SER A 37 5.00 -15.76 -13.21
N ILE A 38 4.07 -15.27 -12.40
CA ILE A 38 3.70 -15.95 -11.17
C ILE A 38 3.26 -17.32 -11.62
N ALA A 39 4.08 -18.34 -11.32
CA ALA A 39 3.77 -19.71 -11.66
C ALA A 39 2.41 -20.02 -11.02
N THR A 40 1.36 -20.09 -11.84
CA THR A 40 0.07 -20.61 -11.43
C THR A 40 0.29 -22.09 -11.16
N THR A 41 0.59 -22.44 -9.90
CA THR A 41 0.67 -23.82 -9.47
C THR A 41 -0.67 -24.45 -9.79
N SER A 42 -0.66 -25.49 -10.60
CA SER A 42 -1.85 -26.25 -11.03
C SER A 42 -2.51 -27.03 -9.86
N ALA A 43 -1.92 -27.01 -8.69
CA ALA A 43 -2.47 -27.60 -7.47
C ALA A 43 -3.62 -26.75 -6.91
N PRO A 44 -4.71 -27.39 -6.44
CA PRO A 44 -5.82 -26.70 -5.77
C PRO A 44 -5.31 -25.88 -4.57
N TYR A 45 -5.95 -24.75 -4.29
CA TYR A 45 -5.66 -23.98 -3.08
C TYR A 45 -6.04 -24.84 -1.87
N PRO A 46 -5.17 -24.98 -0.85
CA PRO A 46 -5.45 -25.84 0.30
C PRO A 46 -6.64 -25.32 1.11
N ASP A 47 -7.44 -26.22 1.64
CA ASP A 47 -8.47 -25.86 2.59
C ASP A 47 -7.85 -25.35 3.90
N PRO A 48 -8.46 -24.36 4.58
CA PRO A 48 -7.98 -23.90 5.86
C PRO A 48 -8.20 -25.00 6.94
N PRO A 49 -7.54 -24.91 8.10
CA PRO A 49 -7.83 -25.77 9.23
C PRO A 49 -9.32 -25.75 9.59
N ALA A 50 -9.91 -26.90 9.89
CA ALA A 50 -11.33 -27.01 10.27
C ALA A 50 -11.68 -26.18 11.51
N HIS A 51 -10.71 -25.97 12.39
CA HIS A 51 -10.83 -25.12 13.58
C HIS A 51 -9.73 -24.07 13.55
N LEU A 52 -10.12 -22.81 13.45
CA LEU A 52 -9.20 -21.69 13.56
C LEU A 52 -9.11 -21.23 15.03
N PRO A 53 -7.93 -20.80 15.49
CA PRO A 53 -7.76 -20.28 16.85
C PRO A 53 -8.55 -18.98 17.09
N GLY A 54 -8.85 -18.71 18.36
CA GLY A 54 -9.51 -17.50 18.81
C GLY A 54 -11.05 -17.59 18.77
N ASN A 55 -11.69 -16.44 18.88
CA ASN A 55 -13.13 -16.32 19.12
C ASN A 55 -13.90 -15.77 17.90
N GLY A 56 -13.38 -16.01 16.69
CA GLY A 56 -13.99 -15.50 15.47
C GLY A 56 -14.09 -13.96 15.49
N LEU A 57 -15.25 -13.43 15.05
CA LEU A 57 -15.50 -11.97 15.07
C LEU A 57 -15.57 -11.36 16.48
N ALA A 58 -15.75 -12.18 17.51
CA ALA A 58 -15.83 -11.71 18.91
C ALA A 58 -14.50 -11.60 19.63
N GLN A 59 -13.38 -11.88 18.93
CA GLN A 59 -12.03 -11.76 19.51
C GLN A 59 -11.67 -10.31 19.77
N HIS A 60 -11.98 -9.44 18.79
CA HIS A 60 -11.67 -8.01 18.82
C HIS A 60 -12.83 -7.17 18.30
N ASP A 61 -12.91 -5.94 18.79
CA ASP A 61 -13.63 -4.87 18.11
C ASP A 61 -12.69 -4.27 17.05
N PHE A 62 -13.14 -4.14 15.81
CA PHE A 62 -12.27 -3.65 14.73
C PHE A 62 -13.01 -2.96 13.60
N LEU A 63 -12.32 -2.04 12.93
CA LEU A 63 -12.68 -1.48 11.64
C LEU A 63 -11.95 -2.26 10.55
N PHE A 64 -12.65 -2.65 9.49
CA PHE A 64 -12.12 -3.54 8.46
C PHE A 64 -12.61 -3.16 7.07
N THR A 65 -11.75 -3.36 6.08
CA THR A 65 -12.16 -3.34 4.67
C THR A 65 -11.34 -4.29 3.82
N GLY A 66 -11.97 -4.72 2.73
CA GLY A 66 -11.32 -5.49 1.67
C GLY A 66 -11.16 -4.68 0.39
N GLU A 67 -10.01 -4.86 -0.24
CA GLU A 67 -9.67 -4.26 -1.53
C GLU A 67 -9.89 -5.28 -2.65
N TRP A 68 -10.36 -4.81 -3.83
CA TRP A 68 -10.47 -5.60 -5.04
C TRP A 68 -11.47 -6.78 -4.97
N ASP A 69 -12.54 -6.66 -4.19
CA ASP A 69 -13.59 -7.69 -4.21
C ASP A 69 -14.44 -7.61 -5.48
N THR A 70 -13.92 -8.17 -6.56
CA THR A 70 -14.57 -8.18 -7.88
C THR A 70 -15.80 -9.09 -7.98
N ARG A 71 -16.27 -9.69 -6.86
CA ARG A 71 -17.53 -10.42 -6.75
C ARG A 71 -18.70 -9.47 -6.48
N LYS A 72 -18.40 -8.26 -5.97
CA LYS A 72 -19.38 -7.27 -5.49
C LYS A 72 -19.36 -6.01 -6.36
N THR A 73 -20.47 -5.31 -6.40
CA THR A 73 -20.60 -4.00 -7.07
C THR A 73 -20.14 -2.84 -6.19
N ASN A 74 -20.14 -3.03 -4.88
CA ASN A 74 -19.71 -2.05 -3.90
C ASN A 74 -18.51 -2.57 -3.08
N ALA A 75 -17.60 -1.70 -2.73
CA ALA A 75 -16.64 -1.91 -1.67
C ALA A 75 -17.27 -1.51 -0.34
N THR A 76 -17.05 -2.30 0.72
CA THR A 76 -17.69 -2.10 2.02
C THR A 76 -16.68 -2.04 3.14
N LEU A 77 -16.83 -1.02 3.97
CA LEU A 77 -16.15 -0.84 5.24
C LEU A 77 -17.06 -1.41 6.34
N PHE A 78 -16.50 -2.21 7.24
CA PHE A 78 -17.21 -2.86 8.33
C PHE A 78 -16.69 -2.37 9.67
N LEU A 79 -17.58 -2.00 10.57
CA LEU A 79 -17.30 -1.87 12.00
C LEU A 79 -17.83 -3.12 12.69
N ILE A 80 -16.93 -3.91 13.25
CA ILE A 80 -17.25 -5.10 14.04
C ILE A 80 -17.11 -4.72 15.52
N GLN A 81 -18.17 -4.99 16.30
CA GLN A 81 -18.19 -4.77 17.75
C GLN A 81 -18.96 -5.88 18.42
N GLY A 82 -18.39 -6.42 19.50
CA GLY A 82 -18.99 -7.53 20.25
C GLY A 82 -19.30 -8.75 19.39
N GLY A 83 -18.48 -9.03 18.38
CA GLY A 83 -18.63 -10.17 17.47
C GLY A 83 -19.68 -10.00 16.38
N LYS A 84 -20.19 -8.80 16.17
CA LYS A 84 -21.26 -8.51 15.19
C LYS A 84 -20.90 -7.30 14.33
N VAL A 85 -21.51 -7.26 13.13
CA VAL A 85 -21.50 -6.03 12.32
C VAL A 85 -22.35 -4.98 13.03
N ALA A 86 -21.68 -3.98 13.62
CA ALA A 86 -22.34 -2.86 14.28
C ALA A 86 -22.74 -1.79 13.24
N TRP A 87 -21.94 -1.62 12.20
CA TRP A 87 -22.16 -0.61 11.18
C TRP A 87 -21.41 -0.94 9.90
N THR A 88 -21.91 -0.44 8.76
CA THR A 88 -21.23 -0.54 7.46
C THR A 88 -21.33 0.76 6.68
N TYR A 89 -20.31 1.01 5.86
CA TYR A 89 -20.33 2.08 4.87
C TYR A 89 -19.83 1.56 3.53
N SER A 90 -20.55 1.87 2.45
CA SER A 90 -20.21 1.34 1.13
C SER A 90 -20.03 2.44 0.10
N ILE A 91 -19.10 2.22 -0.82
CA ILE A 91 -18.89 3.04 -2.00
C ILE A 91 -19.03 2.17 -3.25
N PRO A 92 -19.54 2.70 -4.39
CA PRO A 92 -19.52 2.00 -5.65
C PRO A 92 -18.11 1.64 -6.06
N ARG A 93 -17.87 0.40 -6.51
CA ARG A 93 -16.56 0.01 -7.05
C ARG A 93 -16.22 0.73 -8.36
N LYS A 94 -17.20 1.16 -9.11
CA LYS A 94 -17.03 2.06 -10.24
C LYS A 94 -17.39 3.47 -9.78
N ASP A 95 -16.40 4.34 -9.68
CA ASP A 95 -16.58 5.72 -9.24
C ASP A 95 -17.49 6.48 -10.21
N GLU A 96 -18.58 7.04 -9.69
CA GLU A 96 -19.58 7.75 -10.51
C GLU A 96 -19.02 9.05 -11.10
N PHE A 97 -18.02 9.66 -10.46
CA PHE A 97 -17.42 10.91 -10.92
C PHE A 97 -16.52 10.71 -12.14
N ASN A 98 -15.69 9.67 -12.16
CA ASN A 98 -14.68 9.48 -13.20
C ASN A 98 -14.71 8.12 -13.90
N GLY A 99 -15.59 7.23 -13.49
CA GLY A 99 -15.74 5.89 -14.05
C GLY A 99 -14.56 4.94 -13.77
N GLN A 100 -13.59 5.35 -12.92
CA GLN A 100 -12.46 4.53 -12.56
C GLN A 100 -12.86 3.51 -11.47
N GLU A 101 -12.06 2.45 -11.34
CA GLU A 101 -12.19 1.54 -10.19
C GLU A 101 -11.95 2.30 -8.90
N SER A 102 -12.85 2.13 -7.95
CA SER A 102 -12.81 2.72 -6.62
C SER A 102 -12.83 1.60 -5.59
N GLU A 103 -11.94 1.69 -4.60
CA GLU A 103 -11.76 0.65 -3.58
C GLU A 103 -11.07 1.24 -2.35
N PHE A 104 -11.43 0.75 -1.16
CA PHE A 104 -10.76 1.19 0.06
C PHE A 104 -9.33 0.65 0.10
N SER A 105 -8.35 1.54 0.26
CA SER A 105 -6.92 1.20 0.29
C SER A 105 -6.25 1.54 1.62
N ASP A 106 -6.84 2.39 2.43
CA ASP A 106 -6.36 2.80 3.75
C ASP A 106 -7.55 3.30 4.58
N ILE A 107 -7.62 2.94 5.87
CA ILE A 107 -8.75 3.30 6.75
C ILE A 107 -8.28 3.64 8.16
N HIS A 108 -8.86 4.68 8.75
CA HIS A 108 -8.54 5.11 10.11
C HIS A 108 -9.78 5.67 10.81
N ARG A 109 -10.10 5.14 11.98
CA ARG A 109 -11.07 5.71 12.87
C ARG A 109 -10.39 6.64 13.87
N CYS A 110 -10.76 7.90 13.85
CA CYS A 110 -10.26 8.91 14.76
C CYS A 110 -10.84 8.75 16.16
N SER A 111 -10.23 9.37 17.19
CA SER A 111 -10.70 9.32 18.57
C SER A 111 -12.08 9.93 18.77
N ASN A 112 -12.47 10.90 17.94
CA ASN A 112 -13.81 11.52 17.96
C ASN A 112 -14.88 10.67 17.24
N GLY A 113 -14.51 9.50 16.71
CA GLY A 113 -15.40 8.59 15.98
C GLY A 113 -15.49 8.85 14.48
N ASP A 114 -14.91 9.94 13.96
CA ASP A 114 -14.81 10.15 12.51
C ASP A 114 -13.93 9.08 11.86
N ILE A 115 -14.14 8.84 10.57
CA ILE A 115 -13.35 7.89 9.79
C ILE A 115 -12.74 8.60 8.59
N VAL A 116 -11.44 8.42 8.39
CA VAL A 116 -10.71 8.85 7.20
C VAL A 116 -10.31 7.61 6.42
N PHE A 117 -10.52 7.64 5.11
CA PHE A 117 -10.11 6.54 4.23
C PHE A 117 -9.66 7.03 2.85
N ALA A 118 -8.69 6.33 2.27
CA ALA A 118 -8.34 6.44 0.86
C ALA A 118 -9.14 5.42 0.05
N TYR A 119 -9.59 5.81 -1.16
CA TYR A 119 -10.42 4.94 -1.99
C TYR A 119 -10.01 4.93 -3.46
N LYS A 120 -8.69 5.01 -3.71
CA LYS A 120 -8.02 5.05 -5.01
C LYS A 120 -8.30 6.33 -5.82
N THR A 121 -9.56 6.69 -6.04
CA THR A 121 -9.94 7.91 -6.79
C THR A 121 -9.95 9.17 -5.93
N GLY A 122 -9.59 9.04 -4.65
CA GLY A 122 -9.50 10.13 -3.68
C GLY A 122 -9.34 9.64 -2.25
N TRP A 123 -9.58 10.54 -1.31
CA TRP A 123 -9.76 10.23 0.10
C TRP A 123 -10.97 10.97 0.65
N ARG A 124 -11.58 10.42 1.70
CA ARG A 124 -12.78 11.00 2.31
C ARG A 124 -12.69 10.95 3.82
N LYS A 125 -13.24 11.98 4.47
CA LYS A 125 -13.55 11.99 5.89
C LYS A 125 -15.06 11.94 6.07
N ILE A 126 -15.53 11.01 6.90
CA ILE A 126 -16.94 10.87 7.27
C ILE A 126 -17.09 10.94 8.79
N ASP A 127 -18.26 11.33 9.27
CA ASP A 127 -18.60 11.19 10.70
C ASP A 127 -18.95 9.72 11.04
N GLY A 128 -19.13 9.43 12.33
CA GLY A 128 -19.48 8.08 12.82
C GLY A 128 -20.86 7.57 12.33
N ARG A 129 -21.66 8.41 11.65
CA ARG A 129 -22.94 8.05 11.04
C ARG A 129 -22.83 7.80 9.54
N GLY A 130 -21.66 8.09 8.93
CA GLY A 130 -21.42 7.97 7.50
C GLY A 130 -21.69 9.23 6.69
N ASN A 131 -21.99 10.38 7.33
CA ASN A 131 -22.13 11.63 6.60
C ASN A 131 -20.77 12.14 6.14
N THR A 132 -20.64 12.55 4.88
CA THR A 132 -19.41 13.09 4.32
C THR A 132 -19.10 14.46 4.93
N LEU A 133 -17.98 14.56 5.65
CA LEU A 133 -17.44 15.81 6.17
C LEU A 133 -16.52 16.49 5.16
N TYR A 134 -15.74 15.69 4.43
CA TYR A 134 -14.87 16.17 3.35
C TYR A 134 -14.62 15.05 2.33
N ASP A 135 -14.53 15.41 1.05
CA ASP A 135 -14.25 14.51 -0.07
C ASP A 135 -13.22 15.15 -1.01
N TYR A 136 -12.00 14.60 -1.00
CA TYR A 136 -10.94 15.01 -1.91
C TYR A 136 -10.92 14.06 -3.11
N ARG A 137 -11.01 14.61 -4.31
CA ARG A 137 -10.96 13.87 -5.57
C ARG A 137 -9.59 13.99 -6.21
N CYS A 138 -9.00 12.87 -6.61
CA CYS A 138 -7.76 12.88 -7.36
C CYS A 138 -7.94 13.61 -8.68
N PRO A 139 -7.05 14.56 -9.05
CA PRO A 139 -7.14 15.26 -10.32
C PRO A 139 -6.69 14.36 -11.47
N LYS A 140 -7.13 14.72 -12.68
CA LYS A 140 -6.48 14.29 -13.90
C LYS A 140 -5.13 14.99 -14.07
N ASP A 141 -4.24 14.34 -14.81
CA ASP A 141 -2.97 14.89 -15.24
C ASP A 141 -2.62 14.39 -16.65
N VAL A 142 -1.60 14.97 -17.25
CA VAL A 142 -1.07 14.53 -18.54
C VAL A 142 0.27 13.85 -18.27
N GLY A 143 0.38 12.58 -18.67
CA GLY A 143 1.61 11.82 -18.53
C GLY A 143 2.73 12.29 -19.46
N PRO A 144 3.96 11.82 -19.24
CA PRO A 144 5.09 12.10 -20.11
C PRO A 144 4.90 11.63 -21.56
N ASP A 145 3.98 10.70 -21.81
CA ASP A 145 3.57 10.24 -23.13
C ASP A 145 2.48 11.10 -23.78
N GLY A 146 2.09 12.20 -23.14
CA GLY A 146 1.05 13.13 -23.62
C GLY A 146 -0.38 12.65 -23.42
N LYS A 147 -0.60 11.50 -22.78
CA LYS A 147 -1.95 11.00 -22.52
C LYS A 147 -2.48 11.44 -21.16
N GLU A 148 -3.78 11.72 -21.12
CA GLU A 148 -4.47 11.94 -19.86
C GLU A 148 -4.57 10.67 -19.02
N TYR A 149 -4.40 10.82 -17.72
CA TYR A 149 -4.63 9.76 -16.74
C TYR A 149 -5.18 10.36 -15.43
N TRP A 150 -5.80 9.52 -14.61
CA TRP A 150 -6.20 9.90 -13.26
C TRP A 150 -5.07 9.56 -12.27
N LYS A 151 -4.72 10.52 -11.40
CA LYS A 151 -3.88 10.23 -10.24
C LYS A 151 -4.63 9.27 -9.31
N GLU A 152 -3.87 8.52 -8.52
CA GLU A 152 -4.45 7.57 -7.56
C GLU A 152 -4.03 7.92 -6.13
N CYS A 153 -4.93 7.69 -5.17
CA CYS A 153 -4.70 7.88 -3.75
C CYS A 153 -4.95 6.56 -3.00
N HIS A 154 -3.87 5.96 -2.49
CA HIS A 154 -3.93 4.69 -1.77
C HIS A 154 -3.57 4.81 -0.29
N SER A 155 -3.36 6.03 0.20
CA SER A 155 -3.02 6.29 1.59
C SER A 155 -3.58 7.62 2.04
N ALA A 156 -4.25 7.64 3.19
CA ALA A 156 -4.78 8.85 3.81
C ALA A 156 -4.77 8.70 5.33
N GLN A 157 -3.77 9.28 6.00
CA GLN A 157 -3.63 9.24 7.44
C GLN A 157 -4.17 10.53 8.06
N PRO A 158 -5.14 10.48 8.99
CA PRO A 158 -5.50 11.64 9.79
C PRO A 158 -4.34 12.04 10.70
N ILE A 159 -4.07 13.36 10.78
CA ILE A 159 -3.11 13.96 11.70
C ILE A 159 -3.90 14.88 12.63
N GLY A 160 -4.19 14.39 13.83
CA GLY A 160 -5.19 14.99 14.68
C GLY A 160 -6.56 15.07 13.99
N ASN A 161 -7.38 16.06 14.38
CA ASN A 161 -8.72 16.20 13.82
C ASN A 161 -8.79 17.03 12.53
N ASP A 162 -7.73 17.78 12.20
CA ASP A 162 -7.79 18.89 11.27
C ASP A 162 -6.93 18.70 10.02
N ARG A 163 -6.09 17.68 9.97
CA ARG A 163 -5.19 17.43 8.84
C ARG A 163 -5.27 16.01 8.33
N VAL A 164 -4.97 15.84 7.06
CA VAL A 164 -4.84 14.52 6.42
C VAL A 164 -3.54 14.50 5.61
N LEU A 165 -2.64 13.58 5.96
CA LEU A 165 -1.48 13.24 5.16
C LEU A 165 -1.91 12.20 4.13
N PHE A 166 -1.65 12.44 2.84
CA PHE A 166 -2.03 11.51 1.80
C PHE A 166 -1.03 11.46 0.65
N MET A 167 -1.03 10.37 -0.10
CA MET A 167 -0.16 10.19 -1.26
C MET A 167 -0.97 10.27 -2.54
N LEU A 168 -0.55 11.15 -3.46
CA LEU A 168 -0.98 11.16 -4.85
C LEU A 168 0.03 10.42 -5.70
N ASN A 169 -0.31 9.21 -6.12
CA ASN A 169 0.45 8.51 -7.16
C ASN A 169 0.24 9.20 -8.50
N GLY A 170 1.32 9.49 -9.19
CA GLY A 170 1.29 10.30 -10.42
C GLY A 170 2.68 10.50 -11.01
N HIS A 171 2.78 11.39 -12.01
CA HIS A 171 4.03 11.78 -12.65
C HIS A 171 4.27 13.28 -12.52
N PRO A 172 4.99 13.73 -11.46
CA PRO A 172 5.54 12.95 -10.34
C PRO A 172 4.48 12.54 -9.31
N ALA A 173 4.79 11.49 -8.52
CA ALA A 173 4.05 11.20 -7.30
C ALA A 173 4.30 12.31 -6.27
N LYS A 174 3.32 12.60 -5.40
CA LYS A 174 3.43 13.69 -4.43
C LYS A 174 2.90 13.28 -3.07
N LEU A 175 3.69 13.52 -2.02
CA LEU A 175 3.18 13.49 -0.65
C LEU A 175 2.52 14.84 -0.35
N CYS A 176 1.32 14.79 0.20
CA CYS A 176 0.50 15.97 0.45
C CYS A 176 0.02 16.01 1.90
N LEU A 177 0.00 17.20 2.49
CA LEU A 177 -0.66 17.47 3.77
C LEU A 177 -1.79 18.47 3.54
N PHE A 178 -3.02 18.05 3.85
CA PHE A 178 -4.21 18.86 3.65
C PHE A 178 -4.77 19.34 4.99
N ASN A 179 -5.15 20.61 5.05
CA ASN A 179 -5.81 21.19 6.21
C ASN A 179 -7.32 21.27 5.98
N LEU A 180 -8.09 20.56 6.81
CA LEU A 180 -9.55 20.50 6.72
C LEU A 180 -10.26 21.79 7.10
N LYS A 181 -9.65 22.65 7.95
CA LYS A 181 -10.23 23.94 8.36
C LYS A 181 -10.12 24.98 7.25
N THR A 182 -8.92 25.11 6.67
CA THR A 182 -8.66 26.09 5.61
C THR A 182 -9.05 25.55 4.23
N LYS A 183 -9.23 24.23 4.10
CA LYS A 183 -9.50 23.52 2.85
C LYS A 183 -8.39 23.72 1.80
N THR A 184 -7.13 23.75 2.27
CA THR A 184 -5.94 23.98 1.42
C THR A 184 -4.87 22.92 1.69
N LEU A 185 -4.00 22.72 0.70
CA LEU A 185 -2.75 21.99 0.88
C LEU A 185 -1.76 22.86 1.66
N GLU A 186 -1.28 22.35 2.80
CA GLU A 186 -0.20 22.96 3.59
C GLU A 186 1.18 22.51 3.08
N MET A 187 1.24 21.32 2.47
CA MET A 187 2.46 20.76 1.90
C MET A 187 2.12 19.92 0.67
N GLU A 188 2.93 20.05 -0.36
CA GLU A 188 2.94 19.21 -1.54
C GLU A 188 4.41 19.00 -1.95
N HIS A 189 4.90 17.77 -1.85
CA HIS A 189 6.28 17.45 -2.17
C HIS A 189 6.37 16.34 -3.23
N PRO A 190 7.04 16.59 -4.37
CA PRO A 190 7.23 15.59 -5.40
C PRO A 190 8.25 14.53 -4.97
N LEU A 191 7.98 13.27 -5.28
CA LEU A 191 8.82 12.13 -4.97
C LEU A 191 9.26 11.41 -6.24
N LYS A 192 10.50 10.94 -6.23
CA LYS A 192 11.02 10.08 -7.30
C LYS A 192 10.38 8.71 -7.22
N THR A 193 10.02 8.15 -8.37
CA THR A 193 9.50 6.79 -8.54
C THR A 193 10.46 5.99 -9.41
N LYS A 194 10.25 4.68 -9.52
CA LYS A 194 11.10 3.80 -10.32
C LYS A 194 11.09 4.18 -11.80
N SER A 195 9.97 4.68 -12.29
CA SER A 195 9.78 5.08 -13.68
C SER A 195 8.88 6.30 -13.77
N GLU A 196 9.30 7.30 -14.55
CA GLU A 196 8.49 8.50 -14.81
C GLU A 196 7.33 8.24 -15.78
N THR A 197 7.32 7.09 -16.47
CA THR A 197 6.30 6.69 -17.45
C THR A 197 5.58 5.39 -17.10
N GLY A 198 5.94 4.78 -15.97
CA GLY A 198 5.37 3.52 -15.51
C GLY A 198 3.97 3.66 -14.92
N SER A 199 3.40 2.53 -14.51
CA SER A 199 2.09 2.50 -13.85
C SER A 199 2.11 3.29 -12.55
N VAL A 200 1.23 4.28 -12.41
CA VAL A 200 1.06 5.06 -11.16
C VAL A 200 0.51 4.17 -10.03
N HIS A 201 -0.23 3.13 -10.38
CA HIS A 201 -0.81 2.19 -9.43
C HIS A 201 0.23 1.49 -8.53
N ALA A 202 1.45 1.28 -9.03
CA ALA A 202 2.49 0.53 -8.32
C ALA A 202 3.48 1.42 -7.54
N GLN A 203 3.27 2.73 -7.43
CA GLN A 203 4.27 3.64 -6.85
C GLN A 203 4.33 3.54 -5.32
N PHE A 204 3.28 3.94 -4.63
CA PHE A 204 3.22 4.00 -3.16
C PHE A 204 1.93 3.36 -2.64
N ARG A 205 2.01 2.87 -1.40
CA ARG A 205 0.86 2.44 -0.60
C ARG A 205 0.85 3.18 0.75
N ASN A 206 0.60 2.54 1.85
CA ASN A 206 0.31 3.16 3.14
C ASN A 206 1.49 3.98 3.71
N VAL A 207 1.61 5.25 3.30
CA VAL A 207 2.57 6.20 3.87
C VAL A 207 2.13 6.66 5.26
N ARG A 208 3.12 6.98 6.13
CA ARG A 208 2.82 7.41 7.51
C ARG A 208 3.70 8.58 7.93
N MET A 209 3.12 9.50 8.68
CA MET A 209 3.89 10.41 9.54
C MET A 209 4.18 9.68 10.84
N THR A 210 5.41 9.78 11.34
CA THR A 210 5.80 9.25 12.64
C THR A 210 5.49 10.24 13.76
N ARG A 211 5.61 9.83 15.02
CA ARG A 211 5.48 10.71 16.18
C ARG A 211 6.50 11.85 16.17
N ALA A 212 7.69 11.61 15.63
CA ALA A 212 8.74 12.61 15.48
C ALA A 212 8.43 13.65 14.38
N GLY A 213 7.32 13.49 13.64
CA GLY A 213 6.95 14.35 12.52
C GLY A 213 7.70 14.05 11.23
N THR A 214 8.41 12.91 11.16
CA THR A 214 9.09 12.44 9.94
C THR A 214 8.12 11.69 9.04
N TYR A 215 8.49 11.49 7.78
CA TYR A 215 7.67 10.81 6.79
C TYR A 215 8.24 9.43 6.48
N LEU A 216 7.49 8.37 6.75
CA LEU A 216 7.86 6.98 6.48
C LEU A 216 7.14 6.50 5.22
N LEU A 217 7.90 6.25 4.14
CA LEU A 217 7.38 6.03 2.80
C LEU A 217 7.73 4.63 2.29
N PRO A 218 6.74 3.73 2.14
CA PRO A 218 6.92 2.46 1.45
C PRO A 218 6.85 2.65 -0.07
N TYR A 219 7.97 2.48 -0.75
CA TYR A 219 8.08 2.52 -2.21
C TYR A 219 7.80 1.11 -2.77
N LEU A 220 6.56 0.85 -3.15
CA LEU A 220 6.13 -0.46 -3.65
C LEU A 220 6.91 -0.88 -4.91
N ASP A 221 7.07 0.04 -5.86
CA ASP A 221 7.73 -0.20 -7.13
C ASP A 221 9.26 -0.36 -7.01
N MET A 222 9.87 0.23 -5.97
CA MET A 222 11.32 0.16 -5.73
C MET A 222 11.69 -0.92 -4.71
N GLY A 223 10.72 -1.49 -3.98
CA GLY A 223 10.97 -2.51 -2.95
C GLY A 223 11.81 -1.98 -1.78
N LYS A 224 11.59 -0.74 -1.37
CA LYS A 224 12.29 -0.09 -0.26
C LYS A 224 11.34 0.73 0.62
N VAL A 225 11.75 0.96 1.86
CA VAL A 225 11.15 1.94 2.76
C VAL A 225 12.18 3.04 3.02
N VAL A 226 11.73 4.28 3.04
CA VAL A 226 12.59 5.43 3.34
C VAL A 226 11.89 6.32 4.35
N GLU A 227 12.64 6.82 5.32
CA GLU A 227 12.20 7.84 6.26
C GLU A 227 12.89 9.16 5.94
N TYR A 228 12.11 10.23 5.81
CA TYR A 228 12.57 11.59 5.57
C TYR A 228 12.20 12.50 6.75
N ASP A 229 13.06 13.46 7.05
CA ASP A 229 12.71 14.58 7.92
C ASP A 229 11.81 15.61 7.18
N GLN A 230 11.41 16.67 7.89
CA GLN A 230 10.59 17.74 7.34
C GLN A 230 11.31 18.59 6.27
N ASN A 231 12.65 18.48 6.16
CA ASN A 231 13.47 19.12 5.13
C ASN A 231 13.79 18.18 3.97
N TRP A 232 13.18 16.97 3.94
CA TRP A 232 13.35 15.94 2.91
C TRP A 232 14.76 15.32 2.90
N LYS A 233 15.48 15.43 4.00
CA LYS A 233 16.71 14.67 4.21
C LYS A 233 16.36 13.24 4.59
N GLU A 234 16.94 12.27 3.88
CA GLU A 234 16.83 10.86 4.23
C GLU A 234 17.51 10.61 5.59
N LEU A 235 16.76 10.09 6.54
CA LEU A 235 17.22 9.72 7.88
C LEU A 235 17.53 8.24 7.99
N TRP A 236 16.73 7.41 7.31
CA TRP A 236 16.83 5.97 7.34
C TRP A 236 16.23 5.35 6.09
N SER A 237 16.77 4.19 5.69
CA SER A 237 16.14 3.38 4.64
C SER A 237 16.42 1.89 4.81
N ALA A 238 15.53 1.07 4.25
CA ALA A 238 15.68 -0.38 4.16
C ALA A 238 15.30 -0.86 2.76
N THR A 239 16.17 -1.67 2.14
CA THR A 239 15.99 -2.22 0.79
C THR A 239 15.53 -3.68 0.76
N ASN A 240 15.45 -4.33 1.93
CA ASN A 240 14.94 -5.69 2.09
C ASN A 240 13.40 -5.73 2.23
N ALA A 241 12.71 -4.90 1.43
CA ALA A 241 11.27 -4.67 1.47
C ALA A 241 10.60 -4.88 0.09
N PRO A 242 10.79 -6.04 -0.58
CA PRO A 242 10.26 -6.25 -1.93
C PRO A 242 8.73 -6.19 -1.92
N SER A 243 8.15 -5.40 -2.84
CA SER A 243 6.70 -5.15 -2.93
C SER A 243 6.09 -4.69 -1.61
N VAL A 244 6.80 -3.83 -0.86
CA VAL A 244 6.33 -3.31 0.42
C VAL A 244 4.99 -2.58 0.25
N TRP A 245 4.01 -2.97 1.11
CA TRP A 245 2.67 -2.36 1.09
C TRP A 245 2.51 -1.32 2.18
N ALA A 246 2.82 -1.67 3.41
CA ALA A 246 2.73 -0.79 4.56
C ALA A 246 4.07 -0.72 5.29
N ALA A 247 4.34 0.42 5.91
CA ALA A 247 5.45 0.61 6.83
C ALA A 247 4.95 1.44 8.03
N VAL A 248 5.21 0.95 9.24
CA VAL A 248 4.77 1.57 10.49
C VAL A 248 5.93 1.62 11.46
N ARG A 249 6.21 2.81 12.03
CA ARG A 249 7.20 2.93 13.09
C ARG A 249 6.62 2.40 14.40
N LEU A 250 7.36 1.55 15.09
CA LEU A 250 7.01 1.01 16.40
C LEU A 250 7.64 1.84 17.53
N GLU A 251 7.05 1.78 18.72
CA GLU A 251 7.54 2.48 19.91
C GLU A 251 8.99 2.13 20.29
N ASN A 252 9.45 0.92 19.97
CA ASN A 252 10.84 0.49 20.20
C ASN A 252 11.84 1.04 19.16
N GLY A 253 11.38 1.88 18.23
CA GLY A 253 12.20 2.45 17.16
C GLY A 253 12.36 1.57 15.92
N ASN A 254 11.89 0.33 15.94
CA ASN A 254 11.88 -0.56 14.78
C ASN A 254 10.76 -0.17 13.80
N THR A 255 10.83 -0.69 12.58
CA THR A 255 9.81 -0.50 11.57
C THR A 255 9.16 -1.84 11.22
N LEU A 256 7.83 -1.92 11.39
CA LEU A 256 7.04 -3.04 10.92
C LEU A 256 6.65 -2.81 9.47
N ILE A 257 6.89 -3.76 8.59
CA ILE A 257 6.54 -3.68 7.18
C ILE A 257 5.77 -4.92 6.72
N SER A 258 4.90 -4.73 5.73
CA SER A 258 4.22 -5.83 5.05
C SER A 258 4.62 -5.88 3.57
N GLY A 259 4.72 -7.11 3.03
CA GLY A 259 5.08 -7.33 1.64
C GLY A 259 3.93 -7.96 0.86
N ASN A 260 3.41 -7.24 -0.14
CA ASN A 260 2.30 -7.68 -0.96
C ASN A 260 2.58 -9.07 -1.56
N GLN A 261 3.10 -9.17 -2.76
CA GLN A 261 3.27 -10.43 -3.49
C GLN A 261 4.31 -11.37 -2.88
N HIS A 262 5.14 -10.89 -1.97
CA HIS A 262 6.15 -11.69 -1.28
C HIS A 262 5.68 -12.30 0.04
N ALA A 263 4.44 -12.04 0.43
CA ALA A 263 3.73 -12.70 1.53
C ALA A 263 4.51 -12.75 2.85
N PHE A 264 4.90 -11.58 3.36
CA PHE A 264 5.61 -11.47 4.64
C PHE A 264 5.11 -10.28 5.47
N VAL A 265 5.33 -10.37 6.78
CA VAL A 265 5.40 -9.24 7.71
C VAL A 265 6.77 -9.29 8.37
N ARG A 266 7.49 -8.16 8.40
CA ARG A 266 8.84 -8.04 8.96
C ARG A 266 8.94 -6.89 9.93
N GLU A 267 9.71 -7.06 10.97
CA GLU A 267 10.20 -6.00 11.83
C GLU A 267 11.68 -5.76 11.53
N ILE A 268 12.01 -4.51 11.18
CA ILE A 268 13.36 -4.09 10.80
C ILE A 268 13.86 -3.09 11.84
N ASN A 269 15.05 -3.31 12.38
CA ASN A 269 15.65 -2.41 13.36
C ASN A 269 16.28 -1.15 12.69
N PRO A 270 16.71 -0.14 13.46
CA PRO A 270 17.32 1.07 12.91
C PRO A 270 18.62 0.83 12.11
N LYS A 271 19.26 -0.35 12.25
CA LYS A 271 20.42 -0.74 11.44
C LYS A 271 20.06 -1.36 10.09
N GLY A 272 18.74 -1.55 9.81
CA GLY A 272 18.26 -2.19 8.60
C GLY A 272 18.23 -3.74 8.66
N GLU A 273 18.42 -4.34 9.84
CA GLU A 273 18.41 -5.78 10.05
C GLU A 273 16.99 -6.27 10.34
N ILE A 274 16.60 -7.40 9.74
CA ILE A 274 15.32 -8.07 10.05
C ILE A 274 15.49 -8.77 11.41
N VAL A 275 14.74 -8.28 12.41
CA VAL A 275 14.79 -8.83 13.79
C VAL A 275 13.62 -9.78 14.08
N TRP A 276 12.55 -9.73 13.27
CA TRP A 276 11.42 -10.62 13.32
C TRP A 276 10.77 -10.71 11.95
N GLU A 277 10.23 -11.87 11.60
CA GLU A 277 9.51 -12.08 10.34
C GLU A 277 8.47 -13.18 10.49
N VAL A 278 7.31 -13.00 9.84
CA VAL A 278 6.36 -14.07 9.50
C VAL A 278 6.14 -14.06 8.01
N LYS A 279 6.24 -15.22 7.37
CA LYS A 279 6.06 -15.37 5.92
C LYS A 279 5.28 -16.65 5.59
N ASN A 280 4.95 -16.79 4.32
CA ASN A 280 4.28 -18.00 3.85
C ASN A 280 5.10 -19.26 4.19
N GLY A 281 4.45 -20.24 4.80
CA GLY A 281 5.04 -21.48 5.28
C GLY A 281 5.42 -21.49 6.77
N ASP A 282 5.43 -20.33 7.46
CA ASP A 282 5.74 -20.28 8.89
C ASP A 282 4.55 -20.67 9.78
N LEU A 283 3.31 -20.57 9.26
CA LEU A 283 2.10 -20.81 10.04
C LEU A 283 1.48 -22.18 9.68
N PRO A 284 1.38 -23.12 10.61
CA PRO A 284 0.85 -24.46 10.35
C PRO A 284 -0.58 -24.42 9.81
N GLY A 285 -0.80 -25.00 8.62
CA GLY A 285 -2.12 -25.11 7.99
C GLY A 285 -2.70 -23.80 7.42
N ILE A 286 -2.04 -22.66 7.64
CA ILE A 286 -2.49 -21.36 7.13
C ILE A 286 -1.52 -20.85 6.07
N ARG A 287 -2.02 -20.67 4.84
CA ARG A 287 -1.25 -20.10 3.76
C ARG A 287 -1.37 -18.57 3.75
N ILE A 288 -0.25 -17.89 3.75
CA ILE A 288 -0.16 -16.46 3.51
C ILE A 288 0.05 -16.23 2.00
N ASN A 289 -0.86 -15.51 1.34
CA ASN A 289 -0.78 -15.25 -0.10
C ASN A 289 -0.12 -13.92 -0.41
N SER A 290 -0.58 -12.90 0.29
CA SER A 290 -0.17 -11.51 0.10
C SER A 290 -0.53 -10.75 1.36
N VAL A 291 0.36 -9.91 1.86
CA VAL A 291 0.07 -9.11 3.05
C VAL A 291 -0.08 -7.66 2.66
N HIS A 292 -1.26 -7.10 2.91
CA HIS A 292 -1.52 -5.68 2.77
C HIS A 292 -1.31 -4.96 4.10
N GLY A 293 -2.35 -4.74 4.88
CA GLY A 293 -2.23 -4.14 6.21
C GLY A 293 -1.68 -5.09 7.26
N CYS A 294 -0.99 -4.55 8.24
CA CYS A 294 -0.60 -5.24 9.47
C CYS A 294 -0.60 -4.25 10.63
N GLN A 295 -0.83 -4.76 11.84
CA GLN A 295 -0.83 -3.97 13.06
C GLN A 295 -0.12 -4.71 14.19
N ARG A 296 0.81 -4.04 14.90
CA ARG A 296 1.41 -4.55 16.13
C ARG A 296 0.54 -4.12 17.31
N LEU A 297 0.10 -5.06 18.12
CA LEU A 297 -0.70 -4.82 19.31
C LEU A 297 0.15 -4.53 20.54
N ALA A 298 -0.46 -3.95 21.58
CA ALA A 298 0.22 -3.61 22.84
C ALA A 298 0.78 -4.85 23.58
N ASN A 299 0.11 -6.01 23.43
CA ASN A 299 0.57 -7.29 23.96
C ASN A 299 1.77 -7.89 23.20
N GLY A 300 2.21 -7.24 22.11
CA GLY A 300 3.31 -7.70 21.25
C GLY A 300 2.87 -8.58 20.08
N ASN A 301 1.61 -8.99 20.01
CA ASN A 301 1.09 -9.76 18.89
C ASN A 301 1.01 -8.92 17.61
N THR A 302 0.95 -9.57 16.48
CA THR A 302 0.82 -8.92 15.17
C THR A 302 -0.41 -9.43 14.45
N VAL A 303 -1.31 -8.51 14.07
CA VAL A 303 -2.46 -8.80 13.20
C VAL A 303 -2.04 -8.60 11.74
N ILE A 304 -2.42 -9.54 10.88
CA ILE A 304 -2.02 -9.63 9.48
C ILE A 304 -3.27 -9.69 8.60
N CYS A 305 -3.36 -8.81 7.60
CA CYS A 305 -4.37 -8.88 6.55
C CYS A 305 -3.83 -9.73 5.39
N ASN A 306 -4.37 -10.94 5.22
CA ASN A 306 -3.96 -11.89 4.19
C ASN A 306 -4.88 -11.74 2.96
N TRP A 307 -4.38 -11.07 1.95
CA TRP A 307 -5.12 -10.74 0.73
C TRP A 307 -5.09 -11.88 -0.31
N THR A 308 -5.93 -11.78 -1.33
CA THR A 308 -6.24 -12.84 -2.30
C THR A 308 -5.32 -12.91 -3.52
N ALA A 309 -4.16 -12.22 -3.52
CA ALA A 309 -3.28 -12.17 -4.69
C ALA A 309 -2.92 -13.55 -5.24
N GLY A 310 -3.03 -13.70 -6.55
CA GLY A 310 -2.68 -14.94 -7.25
C GLY A 310 -3.62 -16.12 -7.02
N VAL A 311 -4.68 -15.96 -6.22
CA VAL A 311 -5.67 -17.01 -5.96
C VAL A 311 -6.88 -16.83 -6.87
N LYS A 312 -7.37 -17.94 -7.47
CA LYS A 312 -8.56 -17.91 -8.31
C LYS A 312 -9.82 -17.65 -7.45
N LYS A 313 -10.76 -16.86 -7.94
CA LYS A 313 -11.99 -16.50 -7.21
C LYS A 313 -12.76 -17.67 -6.56
N PRO A 314 -12.91 -18.85 -7.21
CA PRO A 314 -13.58 -19.99 -6.56
C PRO A 314 -12.87 -20.50 -5.29
N ASP A 315 -11.57 -20.25 -5.15
CA ASP A 315 -10.78 -20.65 -3.99
C ASP A 315 -10.67 -19.55 -2.91
N TRP A 316 -11.18 -18.33 -3.14
CA TRP A 316 -11.16 -17.26 -2.15
C TRP A 316 -11.78 -17.65 -0.80
N PRO A 317 -12.91 -18.38 -0.75
CA PRO A 317 -13.48 -18.82 0.53
C PRO A 317 -12.58 -19.71 1.38
N LYS A 318 -11.49 -20.24 0.83
CA LYS A 318 -10.50 -21.01 1.56
C LYS A 318 -9.43 -20.16 2.23
N ILE A 319 -9.36 -18.86 1.91
CA ILE A 319 -8.33 -17.97 2.45
C ILE A 319 -8.71 -17.53 3.86
N VAL A 320 -7.81 -17.76 4.80
CA VAL A 320 -7.86 -17.16 6.13
C VAL A 320 -7.50 -15.69 5.99
N GLN A 321 -8.45 -14.80 6.22
CA GLN A 321 -8.38 -13.37 5.89
C GLN A 321 -7.57 -12.56 6.90
N LEU A 322 -7.81 -12.80 8.19
CA LEU A 322 -7.14 -12.14 9.30
C LEU A 322 -6.44 -13.16 10.15
N ILE A 323 -5.22 -12.85 10.59
CA ILE A 323 -4.38 -13.75 11.36
C ILE A 323 -3.69 -12.92 12.45
N GLU A 324 -3.81 -13.29 13.71
CA GLU A 324 -3.04 -12.74 14.81
C GLU A 324 -2.01 -13.77 15.27
N VAL A 325 -0.77 -13.34 15.33
CA VAL A 325 0.36 -14.16 15.76
C VAL A 325 1.07 -13.52 16.95
N THR A 326 1.54 -14.36 17.87
CA THR A 326 2.41 -13.95 18.96
C THR A 326 3.84 -13.65 18.45
N PRO A 327 4.72 -13.03 19.27
CA PRO A 327 6.13 -12.83 18.89
C PRO A 327 6.87 -14.11 18.52
N ASP A 328 6.52 -15.25 19.11
CA ASP A 328 7.04 -16.59 18.79
C ASP A 328 6.29 -17.28 17.64
N LYS A 329 5.48 -16.53 16.89
CA LYS A 329 4.75 -16.94 15.67
C LYS A 329 3.64 -17.97 15.89
N LYS A 330 3.14 -18.09 17.09
CA LYS A 330 1.96 -18.92 17.37
C LYS A 330 0.70 -18.16 16.94
N VAL A 331 -0.16 -18.78 16.13
CA VAL A 331 -1.47 -18.23 15.79
C VAL A 331 -2.38 -18.30 17.01
N VAL A 332 -2.90 -17.15 17.43
CA VAL A 332 -3.83 -17.04 18.59
C VAL A 332 -5.22 -16.64 18.17
N TRP A 333 -5.36 -16.03 16.99
CA TRP A 333 -6.63 -15.71 16.37
C TRP A 333 -6.53 -15.77 14.85
N ALA A 334 -7.56 -16.29 14.21
CA ALA A 334 -7.67 -16.31 12.76
C ALA A 334 -9.12 -16.30 12.32
N ILE A 335 -9.40 -15.62 11.20
CA ILE A 335 -10.74 -15.51 10.61
C ILE A 335 -10.74 -16.01 9.17
N ASN A 336 -11.73 -16.87 8.89
CA ASN A 336 -12.16 -17.22 7.54
C ASN A 336 -13.65 -16.90 7.43
N GLN A 337 -13.98 -15.63 7.13
CA GLN A 337 -15.34 -15.09 7.19
C GLN A 337 -15.80 -14.59 5.81
N TRP A 338 -16.20 -15.53 4.96
CA TRP A 338 -16.67 -15.27 3.60
C TRP A 338 -18.19 -15.32 3.44
N GLN A 339 -18.91 -15.50 4.54
CA GLN A 339 -20.39 -15.55 4.58
C GLN A 339 -20.88 -15.03 5.93
N ASN A 340 -21.93 -14.24 5.93
CA ASN A 340 -22.72 -13.79 7.08
C ASN A 340 -21.87 -13.25 8.29
N PRO A 341 -21.11 -12.14 8.14
CA PRO A 341 -20.95 -11.31 6.95
C PRO A 341 -19.91 -11.86 5.97
N ASP A 342 -20.04 -11.55 4.68
CA ASP A 342 -18.96 -11.71 3.72
C ASP A 342 -18.03 -10.48 3.81
N LEU A 343 -16.92 -10.61 4.54
CA LEU A 343 -15.93 -9.55 4.70
C LEU A 343 -15.14 -9.26 3.42
N GLY A 344 -15.05 -10.24 2.51
CA GLY A 344 -14.22 -10.11 1.30
C GLY A 344 -12.73 -10.25 1.54
N PRO A 345 -11.88 -9.93 0.55
CA PRO A 345 -10.42 -9.95 0.68
C PRO A 345 -9.94 -8.97 1.75
N ALA A 346 -8.99 -9.37 2.61
CA ALA A 346 -8.50 -8.51 3.69
C ALA A 346 -7.41 -7.55 3.20
N SER A 347 -7.63 -6.23 3.31
CA SER A 347 -6.62 -5.23 2.97
C SER A 347 -6.21 -4.37 4.15
N CYS A 348 -7.17 -3.84 4.89
CA CYS A 348 -6.91 -2.94 6.01
C CYS A 348 -7.72 -3.36 7.23
N ILE A 349 -7.09 -3.21 8.39
CA ILE A 349 -7.72 -3.42 9.70
C ILE A 349 -7.20 -2.38 10.68
N GLN A 350 -8.07 -1.93 11.57
CA GLN A 350 -7.73 -1.22 12.78
C GLN A 350 -8.41 -1.91 13.95
N ILE A 351 -7.64 -2.51 14.85
CA ILE A 351 -8.12 -3.07 16.12
C ILE A 351 -8.45 -1.92 17.05
N LEU A 352 -9.62 -1.95 17.68
CA LEU A 352 -10.18 -0.83 18.45
C LEU A 352 -10.16 -1.05 19.96
N ASP A 353 -10.21 -2.28 20.40
CA ASP A 353 -10.23 -2.70 21.83
C ASP A 353 -8.84 -2.99 22.39
N GLU A 354 -7.88 -3.34 21.55
CA GLU A 354 -6.48 -3.53 21.91
C GLU A 354 -5.62 -2.47 21.22
N PRO A 355 -5.12 -1.44 21.94
CA PRO A 355 -4.34 -0.39 21.31
C PRO A 355 -3.07 -0.94 20.68
N GLY A 356 -2.77 -0.47 19.49
CA GLY A 356 -1.54 -0.80 18.80
C GLY A 356 -0.32 -0.12 19.41
N ARG A 357 0.86 -0.65 19.10
CA ARG A 357 2.17 -0.07 19.43
C ARG A 357 2.81 0.65 18.24
N ASP A 358 2.04 0.97 17.23
CA ASP A 358 2.51 1.83 16.17
C ASP A 358 2.29 3.30 16.52
N GLU A 359 3.23 4.16 16.15
CA GLU A 359 3.15 5.59 16.45
C GLU A 359 2.00 6.28 15.71
N ALA A 360 1.55 5.72 14.59
CA ALA A 360 0.49 6.31 13.78
C ALA A 360 -0.83 6.36 14.55
N GLN A 361 -1.13 5.40 15.42
CA GLN A 361 -2.34 5.40 16.23
C GLN A 361 -2.39 6.55 17.24
N GLU A 362 -1.27 7.03 17.74
CA GLU A 362 -1.24 8.18 18.63
C GLU A 362 -1.54 9.50 17.91
N LEU A 363 -1.13 9.62 16.65
CA LEU A 363 -1.43 10.80 15.84
C LEU A 363 -2.92 10.88 15.47
N MET A 364 -3.63 9.77 15.54
CA MET A 364 -5.05 9.65 15.24
C MET A 364 -5.95 9.83 16.48
N ARG A 365 -5.36 9.92 17.67
CA ARG A 365 -6.09 10.06 18.96
C ARG A 365 -6.34 11.49 19.38
#